data_2a26cf621869cb792d73899fcd5501cb
#
_entry.id   2a26cf621869cb792d73899fcd5501cb
#
_cell.length_a   1.000
_cell.length_b   1.000
_cell.length_c   1.000
_cell.angle_alpha   90.00
_cell.angle_beta   90.00
_cell.angle_gamma   90.00
#
_symmetry.space_group_name_H-M   'P 1'
#
loop_
_entity.id
_entity.type
_entity.pdbx_description
1 polymer ?
#
loop_
_entity_poly.entity_id
_entity_poly.type
_entity_poly.pdbx_seq_one_letter_code
_entity_poly.pdbx_strand_id
1 'polypeptide(L)'
;DFCLSRGLGDVYKRQEKNAEWYEKLDFSDRRELDNAARGLLDNQEGRVIYNDDGTTAWDLQGYGDLDRDAPDTVNPSLWRNTQLNAKAGLFEVCDGIYQVRGFDMANTTFIRTDHGWIVFDVLMCKENMKAARELMEERFGPLDIKAVLYSHSHVDHFGGVEGIITREQVADATLSLKKQLASGKTPVLAPAGFLKHAISENVYAGIAMARRAQFQYGTVLDTVSYTHLRAHETGRNL
;
A
#
# COMPACT_ATOMS: atom_id res chain seq x y z
N ASP A 1 4.60 36.15 -23.14
CA ASP A 1 5.70 36.34 -22.13
C ASP A 1 5.18 36.57 -20.69
N PHE A 2 3.99 37.15 -20.49
CA PHE A 2 3.46 37.46 -19.15
C PHE A 2 3.02 36.20 -18.34
N CYS A 3 2.61 35.10 -18.99
CA CYS A 3 2.25 33.85 -18.34
C CYS A 3 3.46 33.06 -17.88
N LEU A 4 4.57 33.10 -18.60
CA LEU A 4 5.82 32.40 -18.24
C LEU A 4 6.50 33.05 -17.03
N SER A 5 6.45 34.39 -16.90
CA SER A 5 7.06 35.09 -15.77
C SER A 5 6.34 34.87 -14.44
N ARG A 6 5.00 34.66 -14.46
CA ARG A 6 4.24 34.30 -13.25
C ARG A 6 4.55 32.88 -12.79
N GLY A 7 4.68 31.92 -13.71
CA GLY A 7 5.04 30.55 -13.38
C GLY A 7 6.43 30.43 -12.72
N LEU A 8 7.42 31.16 -13.22
CA LEU A 8 8.77 31.19 -12.62
C LEU A 8 8.76 31.84 -11.23
N GLY A 9 8.04 32.96 -11.04
CA GLY A 9 7.92 33.59 -9.72
C GLY A 9 7.30 32.68 -8.65
N ASP A 10 6.34 31.84 -9.02
CA ASP A 10 5.72 30.89 -8.11
C ASP A 10 6.65 29.70 -7.80
N VAL A 11 7.51 29.30 -8.74
CA VAL A 11 8.53 28.27 -8.51
C VAL A 11 9.56 28.77 -7.49
N TYR A 12 10.11 29.98 -7.65
CA TYR A 12 11.09 30.54 -6.70
C TYR A 12 10.53 30.68 -5.28
N LYS A 13 9.31 31.22 -5.15
CA LYS A 13 8.66 31.32 -3.83
C LYS A 13 8.46 29.96 -3.16
N ARG A 14 8.25 28.92 -3.94
CA ARG A 14 8.09 27.55 -3.43
C ARG A 14 9.42 26.97 -2.99
N GLN A 15 10.48 27.18 -3.75
CA GLN A 15 11.84 26.79 -3.38
C GLN A 15 12.28 27.46 -2.08
N GLU A 16 12.03 28.78 -1.92
CA GLU A 16 12.28 29.49 -0.67
C GLU A 16 11.53 28.87 0.51
N LYS A 17 10.22 28.59 0.33
CA LYS A 17 9.43 27.93 1.39
C LYS A 17 9.89 26.50 1.71
N ASN A 18 10.33 25.74 0.71
CA ASN A 18 10.88 24.41 0.95
C ASN A 18 12.20 24.50 1.71
N ALA A 19 13.06 25.47 1.40
CA ALA A 19 14.32 25.70 2.09
C ALA A 19 14.12 26.01 3.59
N GLU A 20 13.06 26.75 3.96
CA GLU A 20 12.73 27.04 5.36
C GLU A 20 12.54 25.77 6.22
N TRP A 21 12.13 24.65 5.65
CA TRP A 21 11.91 23.41 6.39
C TRP A 21 13.21 22.77 6.87
N TYR A 22 14.33 22.98 6.18
CA TYR A 22 15.65 22.51 6.65
C TYR A 22 16.13 23.23 7.89
N GLU A 23 15.63 24.46 8.16
CA GLU A 23 15.91 25.20 9.38
C GLU A 23 15.00 24.78 10.55
N LYS A 24 13.78 24.27 10.22
CA LYS A 24 12.75 23.95 11.22
C LYS A 24 12.78 22.49 11.67
N LEU A 25 13.26 21.59 10.82
CA LEU A 25 13.24 20.14 11.05
C LEU A 25 14.64 19.55 10.92
N ASP A 26 14.97 18.62 11.81
CA ASP A 26 16.23 17.90 11.78
C ASP A 26 16.17 16.73 10.80
N PHE A 27 16.61 16.96 9.56
CA PHE A 27 16.72 15.93 8.53
C PHE A 27 17.96 15.04 8.69
N SER A 28 18.87 15.32 9.63
CA SER A 28 19.98 14.43 9.98
C SER A 28 19.53 13.25 10.86
N ASP A 29 18.39 13.37 11.52
CA ASP A 29 17.80 12.27 12.29
C ASP A 29 17.31 11.14 11.37
N ARG A 30 17.96 10.00 11.47
CA ARG A 30 17.69 8.82 10.62
C ARG A 30 16.82 7.75 11.29
N ARG A 31 16.38 7.97 12.54
CA ARG A 31 15.64 6.95 13.32
C ARG A 31 14.41 6.41 12.59
N GLU A 32 13.70 7.25 11.84
CA GLU A 32 12.51 6.81 11.08
C GLU A 32 12.91 5.94 9.88
N LEU A 33 14.00 6.27 9.19
CA LEU A 33 14.52 5.46 8.08
C LEU A 33 14.98 4.08 8.59
N ASP A 34 15.69 4.06 9.72
CA ASP A 34 16.12 2.81 10.35
C ASP A 34 14.92 1.98 10.82
N ASN A 35 13.89 2.65 11.38
CA ASN A 35 12.64 2.00 11.78
C ASN A 35 11.85 1.45 10.58
N ALA A 36 11.81 2.17 9.45
CA ALA A 36 11.14 1.72 8.25
C ALA A 36 11.79 0.46 7.64
N ALA A 37 13.11 0.32 7.80
CA ALA A 37 13.86 -0.85 7.35
C ALA A 37 13.90 -2.00 8.39
N ARG A 38 13.45 -1.75 9.63
CA ARG A 38 13.53 -2.74 10.69
C ARG A 38 12.73 -4.00 10.36
N GLY A 39 13.36 -5.16 10.54
CA GLY A 39 12.76 -6.46 10.29
C GLY A 39 12.64 -6.83 8.82
N LEU A 40 13.26 -6.09 7.91
CA LEU A 40 13.29 -6.43 6.48
C LEU A 40 14.01 -7.77 6.29
N LEU A 41 13.28 -8.76 5.78
CA LEU A 41 13.79 -10.12 5.49
C LEU A 41 14.11 -10.30 4.02
N ASP A 42 13.32 -9.65 3.14
CA ASP A 42 13.49 -9.72 1.70
C ASP A 42 13.11 -8.37 1.09
N ASN A 43 14.07 -7.74 0.40
CA ASN A 43 13.89 -6.43 -0.22
C ASN A 43 13.29 -6.61 -1.62
N GLN A 44 12.16 -5.95 -1.86
CA GLN A 44 11.43 -5.97 -3.12
C GLN A 44 11.29 -4.56 -3.75
N GLU A 45 12.13 -3.62 -3.34
CA GLU A 45 12.19 -2.28 -3.94
C GLU A 45 12.42 -2.40 -5.45
N GLY A 46 11.63 -1.67 -6.25
CA GLY A 46 11.69 -1.74 -7.71
C GLY A 46 10.95 -2.92 -8.34
N ARG A 47 10.22 -3.75 -7.58
CA ARG A 47 9.39 -4.81 -8.14
C ARG A 47 8.24 -4.24 -8.97
N VAL A 48 7.91 -4.91 -10.08
CA VAL A 48 6.68 -4.67 -10.85
C VAL A 48 5.81 -5.91 -10.77
N ILE A 49 4.53 -5.72 -10.46
CA ILE A 49 3.50 -6.77 -10.44
C ILE A 49 2.62 -6.57 -11.67
N TYR A 50 2.36 -7.66 -12.38
CA TYR A 50 1.59 -7.65 -13.63
C TYR A 50 0.25 -8.34 -13.47
N ASN A 51 -0.73 -7.85 -14.21
CA ASN A 51 -2.00 -8.53 -14.44
C ASN A 51 -1.79 -9.75 -15.36
N ASP A 52 -2.78 -10.66 -15.39
CA ASP A 52 -2.73 -11.86 -16.24
C ASP A 52 -2.64 -11.52 -17.74
N ASP A 53 -3.06 -10.33 -18.17
CA ASP A 53 -2.97 -9.83 -19.54
C ASP A 53 -1.62 -9.13 -19.86
N GLY A 54 -0.70 -9.07 -18.91
CA GLY A 54 0.61 -8.44 -19.04
C GLY A 54 0.63 -6.93 -18.78
N THR A 55 -0.49 -6.30 -18.49
CA THR A 55 -0.53 -4.91 -18.05
C THR A 55 -0.02 -4.79 -16.62
N THR A 56 0.45 -3.62 -16.23
CA THR A 56 0.97 -3.37 -14.87
C THR A 56 -0.16 -3.28 -13.86
N ALA A 57 -0.14 -4.13 -12.84
CA ALA A 57 -1.00 -4.03 -11.67
C ALA A 57 -0.42 -3.06 -10.62
N TRP A 58 0.90 -3.17 -10.35
CA TRP A 58 1.59 -2.32 -9.39
C TRP A 58 3.06 -2.12 -9.79
N ASP A 59 3.55 -0.88 -9.72
CA ASP A 59 4.92 -0.51 -10.14
C ASP A 59 5.66 0.25 -9.05
N LEU A 60 6.70 -0.37 -8.48
CA LEU A 60 7.60 0.24 -7.52
C LEU A 60 8.82 0.90 -8.19
N GLN A 61 9.08 0.65 -9.47
CA GLN A 61 10.18 1.31 -10.21
C GLN A 61 9.89 2.79 -10.45
N GLY A 62 8.61 3.16 -10.55
CA GLY A 62 8.16 4.52 -10.80
C GLY A 62 8.59 5.54 -9.73
N TYR A 63 9.05 5.09 -8.56
CA TYR A 63 9.60 5.99 -7.54
C TYR A 63 10.98 6.55 -7.88
N GLY A 64 11.73 5.94 -8.80
CA GLY A 64 13.06 6.36 -9.20
C GLY A 64 14.10 6.27 -8.07
N ASP A 65 15.20 7.01 -8.21
CA ASP A 65 16.25 7.11 -7.21
C ASP A 65 15.82 8.07 -6.09
N LEU A 66 15.52 7.52 -4.93
CA LEU A 66 15.15 8.25 -3.72
C LEU A 66 16.32 8.42 -2.73
N ASP A 67 17.46 7.77 -2.95
CA ASP A 67 18.65 7.85 -2.08
C ASP A 67 19.47 9.14 -2.31
N ARG A 68 18.78 10.25 -2.49
CA ARG A 68 19.35 11.58 -2.68
C ARG A 68 18.57 12.63 -1.89
N ASP A 69 19.14 13.82 -1.81
CA ASP A 69 18.45 14.97 -1.22
C ASP A 69 17.19 15.34 -2.01
N ALA A 70 16.22 15.91 -1.31
CA ALA A 70 15.00 16.41 -1.96
C ALA A 70 15.35 17.48 -2.99
N PRO A 71 14.77 17.42 -4.22
CA PRO A 71 14.86 18.55 -5.16
C PRO A 71 14.29 19.82 -4.53
N ASP A 72 14.84 20.99 -4.84
CA ASP A 72 14.38 22.28 -4.30
C ASP A 72 12.89 22.56 -4.52
N THR A 73 12.32 21.95 -5.55
CA THR A 73 10.89 22.08 -5.91
C THR A 73 9.98 21.18 -5.07
N VAL A 74 10.55 20.27 -4.27
CA VAL A 74 9.82 19.30 -3.46
C VAL A 74 9.95 19.65 -1.98
N ASN A 75 8.85 19.54 -1.22
CA ASN A 75 8.92 19.68 0.22
C ASN A 75 9.79 18.56 0.81
N PRO A 76 10.83 18.87 1.60
CA PRO A 76 11.76 17.86 2.10
C PRO A 76 11.11 16.84 3.04
N SER A 77 10.06 17.23 3.80
CA SER A 77 9.31 16.29 4.62
C SER A 77 8.51 15.30 3.78
N LEU A 78 7.95 15.76 2.64
CA LEU A 78 7.26 14.87 1.71
C LEU A 78 8.23 13.93 1.01
N TRP A 79 9.42 14.40 0.64
CA TRP A 79 10.48 13.56 0.09
C TRP A 79 10.87 12.47 1.05
N ARG A 80 11.14 12.82 2.32
CA ARG A 80 11.44 11.87 3.38
C ARG A 80 10.32 10.85 3.58
N ASN A 81 9.05 11.30 3.62
CA ASN A 81 7.92 10.39 3.72
C ASN A 81 7.86 9.40 2.54
N THR A 82 8.21 9.86 1.32
CA THR A 82 8.29 8.99 0.15
C THR A 82 9.42 7.96 0.28
N GLN A 83 10.59 8.36 0.79
CA GLN A 83 11.70 7.43 1.08
C GLN A 83 11.29 6.34 2.08
N LEU A 84 10.51 6.68 3.11
CA LEU A 84 9.99 5.73 4.09
C LEU A 84 8.98 4.76 3.45
N ASN A 85 8.06 5.28 2.63
CA ASN A 85 7.01 4.49 1.98
C ASN A 85 7.53 3.61 0.84
N ALA A 86 8.68 3.94 0.26
CA ALA A 86 9.31 3.14 -0.78
C ALA A 86 9.95 1.84 -0.26
N LYS A 87 10.09 1.69 1.06
CA LYS A 87 10.59 0.45 1.66
C LYS A 87 9.58 -0.66 1.45
N ALA A 88 9.88 -1.55 0.50
CA ALA A 88 8.97 -2.61 0.04
C ALA A 88 9.59 -3.99 0.21
N GLY A 89 8.77 -4.97 0.55
CA GLY A 89 9.20 -6.36 0.70
C GLY A 89 8.56 -7.08 1.87
N LEU A 90 9.23 -8.14 2.33
CA LEU A 90 8.80 -8.96 3.45
C LEU A 90 9.50 -8.50 4.73
N PHE A 91 8.72 -8.23 5.75
CA PHE A 91 9.20 -7.80 7.06
C PHE A 91 8.73 -8.74 8.17
N GLU A 92 9.61 -9.05 9.10
CA GLU A 92 9.25 -9.63 10.39
C GLU A 92 8.93 -8.48 11.36
N VAL A 93 7.68 -8.40 11.80
CA VAL A 93 7.23 -7.37 12.75
C VAL A 93 7.63 -7.76 14.17
N CYS A 94 7.38 -9.02 14.50
CA CYS A 94 7.83 -9.71 15.70
C CYS A 94 7.74 -11.21 15.45
N ASP A 95 8.19 -12.03 16.40
CA ASP A 95 8.15 -13.49 16.26
C ASP A 95 6.74 -13.98 15.87
N GLY A 96 6.67 -14.68 14.75
CA GLY A 96 5.43 -15.23 14.18
C GLY A 96 4.53 -14.24 13.47
N ILE A 97 4.87 -12.96 13.37
CA ILE A 97 4.08 -11.96 12.63
C ILE A 97 4.93 -11.33 11.52
N TYR A 98 4.48 -11.51 10.29
CA TYR A 98 5.14 -11.04 9.08
C TYR A 98 4.23 -10.10 8.30
N GLN A 99 4.82 -9.14 7.61
CA GLN A 99 4.07 -8.15 6.83
C GLN A 99 4.73 -7.97 5.46
N VAL A 100 3.93 -8.04 4.40
CA VAL A 100 4.35 -7.61 3.07
C VAL A 100 3.92 -6.17 2.88
N ARG A 101 4.89 -5.31 2.63
CA ARG A 101 4.74 -3.86 2.48
C ARG A 101 5.08 -3.42 1.07
N GLY A 102 4.43 -2.34 0.61
CA GLY A 102 4.73 -1.70 -0.66
C GLY A 102 4.14 -2.38 -1.90
N PHE A 103 3.46 -3.52 -1.76
CA PHE A 103 2.83 -4.22 -2.89
C PHE A 103 1.46 -3.66 -3.27
N ASP A 104 0.98 -2.69 -2.49
CA ASP A 104 -0.30 -2.01 -2.66
C ASP A 104 -0.31 -0.71 -1.84
N MET A 105 -1.41 0.02 -1.83
CA MET A 105 -1.65 1.14 -0.91
C MET A 105 -1.76 0.68 0.54
N ALA A 106 -2.29 -0.52 0.76
CA ALA A 106 -2.35 -1.18 2.07
C ALA A 106 -1.21 -2.19 2.24
N ASN A 107 -1.04 -2.69 3.45
CA ASN A 107 -0.15 -3.81 3.76
C ASN A 107 -0.98 -5.05 4.07
N THR A 108 -0.43 -6.25 3.81
CA THR A 108 -0.99 -7.52 4.27
C THR A 108 -0.13 -8.12 5.36
N THR A 109 -0.78 -8.66 6.39
CA THR A 109 -0.08 -9.24 7.55
C THR A 109 -0.39 -10.73 7.69
N PHE A 110 0.65 -11.52 7.85
CA PHE A 110 0.58 -12.96 8.04
C PHE A 110 0.95 -13.31 9.49
N ILE A 111 0.05 -13.98 10.17
CA ILE A 111 0.22 -14.39 11.56
C ILE A 111 0.38 -15.91 11.59
N ARG A 112 1.55 -16.37 12.04
CA ARG A 112 1.86 -17.80 12.19
C ARG A 112 1.17 -18.36 13.43
N THR A 113 0.57 -19.50 13.28
CA THR A 113 -0.03 -20.27 14.38
C THR A 113 0.48 -21.70 14.37
N ASP A 114 0.18 -22.47 15.43
CA ASP A 114 0.52 -23.91 15.49
C ASP A 114 -0.16 -24.74 14.41
N HIS A 115 -1.18 -24.20 13.74
CA HIS A 115 -2.01 -24.92 12.77
C HIS A 115 -1.95 -24.38 11.35
N GLY A 116 -1.16 -23.35 11.10
CA GLY A 116 -1.05 -22.67 9.81
C GLY A 116 -1.06 -21.14 9.96
N TRP A 117 -1.63 -20.42 9.00
CA TRP A 117 -1.53 -18.97 8.91
C TRP A 117 -2.89 -18.29 8.99
N ILE A 118 -2.94 -17.17 9.68
CA ILE A 118 -4.03 -16.20 9.62
C ILE A 118 -3.55 -15.02 8.78
N VAL A 119 -4.37 -14.58 7.82
CA VAL A 119 -4.06 -13.41 6.98
C VAL A 119 -4.95 -12.25 7.40
N PHE A 120 -4.35 -11.12 7.69
CA PHE A 120 -5.04 -9.90 8.09
C PHE A 120 -4.86 -8.85 6.99
N ASP A 121 -5.97 -8.46 6.37
CA ASP A 121 -6.11 -7.68 5.15
C ASP A 121 -5.42 -8.32 3.93
N VAL A 122 -6.01 -8.16 2.76
CA VAL A 122 -5.61 -8.92 1.57
C VAL A 122 -5.39 -8.04 0.34
N LEU A 123 -5.03 -6.78 0.55
CA LEU A 123 -4.73 -5.81 -0.50
C LEU A 123 -5.93 -5.52 -1.43
N MET A 124 -5.72 -4.69 -2.46
CA MET A 124 -6.77 -4.20 -3.34
C MET A 124 -7.14 -5.19 -4.44
N CYS A 125 -6.16 -5.90 -5.00
CA CYS A 125 -6.37 -6.79 -6.13
C CYS A 125 -5.71 -8.16 -5.96
N LYS A 126 -6.24 -9.12 -6.72
CA LYS A 126 -5.79 -10.52 -6.72
C LYS A 126 -4.30 -10.65 -7.01
N GLU A 127 -3.80 -9.88 -7.97
CA GLU A 127 -2.43 -9.95 -8.47
C GLU A 127 -1.43 -9.52 -7.39
N ASN A 128 -1.71 -8.40 -6.71
CA ASN A 128 -0.88 -7.90 -5.62
C ASN A 128 -0.85 -8.89 -4.44
N MET A 129 -2.02 -9.44 -4.09
CA MET A 129 -2.12 -10.42 -3.01
C MET A 129 -1.44 -11.75 -3.37
N LYS A 130 -1.56 -12.20 -4.63
CA LYS A 130 -0.86 -13.38 -5.14
C LYS A 130 0.65 -13.20 -5.04
N ALA A 131 1.17 -12.05 -5.46
CA ALA A 131 2.60 -11.73 -5.36
C ALA A 131 3.08 -11.71 -3.89
N ALA A 132 2.26 -11.19 -2.98
CA ALA A 132 2.56 -11.22 -1.54
C ALA A 132 2.57 -12.64 -0.97
N ARG A 133 1.63 -13.48 -1.40
CA ARG A 133 1.59 -14.90 -1.04
C ARG A 133 2.82 -15.64 -1.55
N GLU A 134 3.18 -15.46 -2.82
CA GLU A 134 4.36 -16.09 -3.43
C GLU A 134 5.63 -15.73 -2.65
N LEU A 135 5.82 -14.46 -2.30
CA LEU A 135 6.96 -14.01 -1.50
C LEU A 135 7.02 -14.71 -0.12
N MET A 136 5.87 -14.90 0.51
CA MET A 136 5.77 -15.66 1.77
C MET A 136 6.09 -17.14 1.54
N GLU A 137 5.57 -17.76 0.47
CA GLU A 137 5.77 -19.17 0.15
C GLU A 137 7.22 -19.48 -0.25
N GLU A 138 7.92 -18.57 -0.88
CA GLU A 138 9.36 -18.66 -1.19
C GLU A 138 10.18 -18.83 0.09
N ARG A 139 9.77 -18.18 1.17
CA ARG A 139 10.51 -18.21 2.44
C ARG A 139 10.07 -19.30 3.40
N PHE A 140 8.77 -19.56 3.47
CA PHE A 140 8.19 -20.43 4.51
C PHE A 140 7.61 -21.74 3.97
N GLY A 141 7.66 -21.94 2.65
CA GLY A 141 6.98 -23.06 1.97
C GLY A 141 5.47 -22.80 1.83
N PRO A 142 4.73 -23.78 1.30
CA PRO A 142 3.29 -23.63 1.04
C PRO A 142 2.53 -23.18 2.28
N LEU A 143 1.67 -22.16 2.10
CA LEU A 143 0.90 -21.58 3.21
C LEU A 143 -0.44 -22.30 3.38
N ASP A 144 -0.66 -22.88 4.56
CA ASP A 144 -1.97 -23.41 4.97
C ASP A 144 -2.77 -22.30 5.65
N ILE A 145 -3.68 -21.65 4.90
CA ILE A 145 -4.45 -20.50 5.38
C ILE A 145 -5.65 -20.95 6.20
N LYS A 146 -5.64 -20.65 7.48
CA LYS A 146 -6.67 -21.06 8.46
C LYS A 146 -7.78 -20.04 8.65
N ALA A 147 -7.51 -18.75 8.44
CA ALA A 147 -8.49 -17.69 8.47
C ALA A 147 -8.02 -16.47 7.67
N VAL A 148 -8.96 -15.70 7.14
CA VAL A 148 -8.75 -14.36 6.59
C VAL A 148 -9.57 -13.38 7.40
N LEU A 149 -8.97 -12.27 7.81
CA LEU A 149 -9.61 -11.20 8.57
C LEU A 149 -9.53 -9.89 7.80
N TYR A 150 -10.64 -9.17 7.71
CA TYR A 150 -10.68 -7.81 7.19
C TYR A 150 -10.76 -6.81 8.33
N SER A 151 -9.89 -5.81 8.32
CA SER A 151 -9.90 -4.74 9.33
C SER A 151 -11.10 -3.82 9.16
N HIS A 152 -11.43 -3.46 7.92
CA HIS A 152 -12.54 -2.57 7.59
C HIS A 152 -12.96 -2.70 6.12
N SER A 153 -13.91 -1.87 5.67
CA SER A 153 -14.62 -2.00 4.40
C SER A 153 -14.00 -1.26 3.21
N HIS A 154 -12.81 -0.70 3.33
CA HIS A 154 -12.12 -0.13 2.17
C HIS A 154 -11.56 -1.24 1.28
N VAL A 155 -11.65 -1.05 -0.05
CA VAL A 155 -11.35 -2.11 -1.02
C VAL A 155 -9.89 -2.58 -0.99
N ASP A 156 -8.96 -1.73 -0.65
CA ASP A 156 -7.53 -2.04 -0.50
C ASP A 156 -7.21 -2.97 0.69
N HIS A 157 -8.21 -3.34 1.48
CA HIS A 157 -8.09 -4.29 2.59
C HIS A 157 -8.79 -5.63 2.35
N PHE A 158 -9.67 -5.73 1.33
CA PHE A 158 -10.42 -6.98 1.06
C PHE A 158 -10.45 -7.41 -0.40
N GLY A 159 -10.12 -6.52 -1.35
CA GLY A 159 -10.33 -6.78 -2.78
C GLY A 159 -9.48 -7.91 -3.35
N GLY A 160 -8.30 -8.17 -2.78
CA GLY A 160 -7.35 -9.16 -3.26
C GLY A 160 -7.56 -10.59 -2.73
N VAL A 161 -8.66 -10.90 -2.05
CA VAL A 161 -8.87 -12.21 -1.37
C VAL A 161 -8.67 -13.42 -2.28
N GLU A 162 -9.00 -13.33 -3.57
CA GLU A 162 -8.81 -14.43 -4.52
C GLU A 162 -7.31 -14.69 -4.84
N GLY A 163 -6.39 -13.82 -4.43
CA GLY A 163 -4.94 -14.04 -4.50
C GLY A 163 -4.41 -14.93 -3.37
N ILE A 164 -5.18 -15.14 -2.29
CA ILE A 164 -4.75 -15.94 -1.14
C ILE A 164 -5.55 -17.23 -0.97
N ILE A 165 -6.86 -17.22 -1.23
CA ILE A 165 -7.75 -18.38 -1.15
C ILE A 165 -8.73 -18.40 -2.34
N THR A 166 -9.19 -19.60 -2.75
CA THR A 166 -10.22 -19.74 -3.76
C THR A 166 -11.62 -19.75 -3.14
N ARG A 167 -12.66 -19.54 -3.94
CA ARG A 167 -14.07 -19.59 -3.48
C ARG A 167 -14.45 -20.93 -2.85
N GLU A 168 -13.91 -22.02 -3.39
CA GLU A 168 -14.16 -23.38 -2.89
C GLU A 168 -13.57 -23.61 -1.51
N GLN A 169 -12.50 -22.88 -1.17
CA GLN A 169 -11.85 -22.95 0.13
C GLN A 169 -12.59 -22.14 1.20
N VAL A 170 -13.45 -21.18 0.81
CA VAL A 170 -14.17 -20.33 1.77
C VAL A 170 -15.21 -21.13 2.55
N ALA A 171 -15.25 -20.96 3.87
CA ALA A 171 -16.24 -21.56 4.74
C ALA A 171 -17.63 -20.88 4.56
N ASP A 172 -18.69 -21.64 4.80
CA ASP A 172 -20.06 -21.12 4.77
C ASP A 172 -20.29 -20.13 5.92
N ALA A 173 -20.45 -18.85 5.56
CA ALA A 173 -20.64 -17.75 6.51
C ALA A 173 -21.95 -17.81 7.31
N THR A 174 -22.91 -18.67 6.94
CA THR A 174 -24.15 -18.88 7.72
C THR A 174 -23.90 -19.76 8.95
N LEU A 175 -22.78 -20.47 8.98
CA LEU A 175 -22.41 -21.32 10.11
C LEU A 175 -21.75 -20.51 11.22
N SER A 176 -21.88 -20.99 12.46
CA SER A 176 -21.07 -20.45 13.56
C SER A 176 -19.57 -20.64 13.30
N LEU A 177 -18.70 -19.75 13.80
CA LEU A 177 -17.25 -19.82 13.60
C LEU A 177 -16.69 -21.20 13.97
N LYS A 178 -17.17 -21.80 15.06
CA LYS A 178 -16.77 -23.17 15.46
C LYS A 178 -17.07 -24.21 14.38
N LYS A 179 -18.22 -24.11 13.72
CA LYS A 179 -18.59 -25.01 12.62
C LYS A 179 -17.80 -24.72 11.34
N GLN A 180 -17.53 -23.46 11.05
CA GLN A 180 -16.68 -23.06 9.93
C GLN A 180 -15.27 -23.68 10.09
N LEU A 181 -14.63 -23.51 11.24
CA LEU A 181 -13.33 -24.09 11.54
C LEU A 181 -13.33 -25.62 11.48
N ALA A 182 -14.39 -26.26 11.94
CA ALA A 182 -14.55 -27.72 11.89
C ALA A 182 -14.81 -28.28 10.48
N SER A 183 -15.20 -27.43 9.52
CA SER A 183 -15.47 -27.84 8.14
C SER A 183 -14.21 -28.13 7.31
N GLY A 184 -13.04 -27.78 7.79
CA GLY A 184 -11.78 -27.83 7.04
C GLY A 184 -11.64 -26.74 5.98
N LYS A 185 -12.57 -25.77 5.95
CA LYS A 185 -12.54 -24.61 5.07
C LYS A 185 -12.10 -23.35 5.82
N THR A 186 -11.70 -22.34 5.07
CA THR A 186 -11.16 -21.08 5.59
C THR A 186 -12.28 -20.07 5.88
N PRO A 187 -12.54 -19.69 7.14
CA PRO A 187 -13.44 -18.60 7.46
C PRO A 187 -12.85 -17.26 7.00
N VAL A 188 -13.71 -16.42 6.43
CA VAL A 188 -13.44 -15.02 6.13
C VAL A 188 -14.24 -14.17 7.11
N LEU A 189 -13.56 -13.43 7.97
CA LEU A 189 -14.14 -12.67 9.06
C LEU A 189 -14.00 -11.18 8.80
N ALA A 190 -15.08 -10.44 9.08
CA ALA A 190 -15.12 -9.00 8.90
C ALA A 190 -15.90 -8.33 10.05
N PRO A 191 -15.70 -7.02 10.31
CA PRO A 191 -16.48 -6.28 11.30
C PRO A 191 -17.99 -6.29 11.00
N ALA A 192 -18.81 -6.14 12.03
CA ALA A 192 -20.25 -6.03 11.87
C ALA A 192 -20.61 -4.85 10.95
N GLY A 193 -21.54 -5.07 10.01
CA GLY A 193 -21.94 -4.05 9.03
C GLY A 193 -21.00 -3.91 7.81
N PHE A 194 -19.95 -4.69 7.72
CA PHE A 194 -18.96 -4.64 6.65
C PHE A 194 -19.59 -4.53 5.26
N LEU A 195 -20.46 -5.47 4.89
CA LEU A 195 -21.07 -5.51 3.56
C LEU A 195 -21.85 -4.22 3.23
N LYS A 196 -22.60 -3.69 4.20
CA LYS A 196 -23.34 -2.43 4.03
C LYS A 196 -22.38 -1.27 3.72
N HIS A 197 -21.29 -1.16 4.46
CA HIS A 197 -20.32 -0.09 4.27
C HIS A 197 -19.55 -0.26 2.96
N ALA A 198 -19.11 -1.47 2.63
CA ALA A 198 -18.42 -1.77 1.37
C ALA A 198 -19.30 -1.43 0.15
N ILE A 199 -20.58 -1.80 0.14
CA ILE A 199 -21.53 -1.46 -0.94
C ILE A 199 -21.76 0.06 -0.99
N SER A 200 -21.97 0.71 0.15
CA SER A 200 -22.18 2.15 0.20
C SER A 200 -21.02 2.92 -0.42
N GLU A 201 -19.79 2.54 -0.11
CA GLU A 201 -18.59 3.23 -0.57
C GLU A 201 -18.26 2.90 -2.03
N ASN A 202 -18.24 1.62 -2.39
CA ASN A 202 -17.73 1.19 -3.69
C ASN A 202 -18.79 1.16 -4.79
N VAL A 203 -20.08 1.07 -4.45
CA VAL A 203 -21.17 1.06 -5.42
C VAL A 203 -21.92 2.40 -5.43
N TYR A 204 -22.55 2.81 -4.32
CA TYR A 204 -23.33 4.04 -4.30
C TYR A 204 -22.46 5.30 -4.48
N ALA A 205 -21.34 5.37 -3.77
CA ALA A 205 -20.41 6.49 -3.87
C ALA A 205 -19.27 6.25 -4.88
N GLY A 206 -19.25 5.12 -5.59
CA GLY A 206 -18.11 4.64 -6.37
C GLY A 206 -17.53 5.65 -7.36
N ILE A 207 -18.38 6.40 -8.10
CA ILE A 207 -17.92 7.43 -9.03
C ILE A 207 -17.24 8.60 -8.28
N ALA A 208 -17.80 9.01 -7.14
CA ALA A 208 -17.22 10.08 -6.33
C ALA A 208 -15.89 9.63 -5.71
N MET A 209 -15.82 8.39 -5.23
CA MET A 209 -14.60 7.80 -4.68
C MET A 209 -13.50 7.64 -5.75
N ALA A 210 -13.85 7.17 -6.95
CA ALA A 210 -12.91 7.08 -8.07
C ALA A 210 -12.32 8.45 -8.44
N ARG A 211 -13.15 9.50 -8.49
CA ARG A 211 -12.67 10.87 -8.75
C ARG A 211 -11.74 11.38 -7.64
N ARG A 212 -12.07 11.12 -6.38
CA ARG A 212 -11.20 11.46 -5.26
C ARG A 212 -9.86 10.74 -5.33
N ALA A 213 -9.88 9.44 -5.64
CA ALA A 213 -8.67 8.65 -5.80
C ALA A 213 -7.78 9.18 -6.92
N GLN A 214 -8.34 9.50 -8.10
CA GLN A 214 -7.58 10.11 -9.19
C GLN A 214 -6.90 11.41 -8.77
N PHE A 215 -7.61 12.25 -8.03
CA PHE A 215 -7.09 13.53 -7.56
C PHE A 215 -6.05 13.35 -6.45
N GLN A 216 -6.33 12.48 -5.49
CA GLN A 216 -5.46 12.25 -4.32
C GLN A 216 -4.16 11.54 -4.70
N TYR A 217 -4.23 10.56 -5.59
CA TYR A 217 -3.08 9.73 -5.96
C TYR A 217 -2.41 10.16 -7.27
N GLY A 218 -2.95 11.15 -7.96
CA GLY A 218 -2.38 11.65 -9.22
C GLY A 218 -2.32 10.59 -10.33
N THR A 219 -3.27 9.64 -10.35
CA THR A 219 -3.25 8.48 -11.27
C THR A 219 -3.36 8.83 -12.75
N VAL A 220 -3.75 10.07 -13.07
CA VAL A 220 -3.85 10.60 -14.45
C VAL A 220 -2.61 11.36 -14.89
N LEU A 221 -1.58 11.41 -14.05
CA LEU A 221 -0.34 12.13 -14.33
C LEU A 221 0.71 11.16 -14.90
N ASP A 222 1.48 11.64 -15.88
CA ASP A 222 2.60 10.88 -16.43
C ASP A 222 3.67 10.63 -15.36
N THR A 223 4.41 9.52 -15.48
CA THR A 223 5.43 9.07 -14.49
C THR A 223 6.49 10.13 -14.23
N VAL A 224 6.91 10.90 -15.25
CA VAL A 224 7.90 12.00 -15.13
C VAL A 224 7.28 13.20 -14.40
N SER A 225 6.02 13.48 -14.64
CA SER A 225 5.24 14.50 -13.93
C SER A 225 4.95 14.09 -12.49
N TYR A 226 4.83 12.80 -12.24
CA TYR A 226 4.49 12.22 -10.95
C TYR A 226 5.55 12.47 -9.86
N THR A 227 6.81 12.29 -10.14
CA THR A 227 7.88 12.60 -9.18
C THR A 227 8.01 14.10 -8.91
N HIS A 228 7.63 14.94 -9.88
CA HIS A 228 7.63 16.40 -9.73
C HIS A 228 6.31 16.95 -9.20
N LEU A 229 5.17 16.37 -9.58
CA LEU A 229 3.83 16.91 -9.32
C LEU A 229 3.14 16.32 -8.09
N ARG A 230 3.55 15.17 -7.57
CA ARG A 230 3.09 14.73 -6.23
C ARG A 230 3.42 15.75 -5.15
N ALA A 231 4.56 16.39 -5.27
CA ALA A 231 4.91 17.51 -4.42
C ALA A 231 4.06 18.77 -4.69
N HIS A 232 3.51 18.89 -5.90
CA HIS A 232 2.64 20.00 -6.29
C HIS A 232 1.19 19.81 -5.86
N GLU A 233 0.68 18.60 -5.96
CA GLU A 233 -0.72 18.29 -5.62
C GLU A 233 -0.98 18.42 -4.12
N THR A 234 -0.07 17.96 -3.28
CA THR A 234 -0.18 18.15 -1.83
C THR A 234 -0.04 19.60 -1.38
N GLY A 235 0.63 20.46 -2.17
CA GLY A 235 0.71 21.89 -1.91
C GLY A 235 -0.53 22.68 -2.34
N ARG A 236 -1.43 22.10 -3.13
CA ARG A 236 -2.71 22.74 -3.52
C ARG A 236 -3.86 22.38 -2.60
N ASN A 237 -3.74 21.34 -1.80
CA ASN A 237 -4.77 20.86 -0.89
C ASN A 237 -4.55 21.28 0.57
N LEU A 238 -3.57 22.12 0.82
CA LEU A 238 -3.32 22.85 2.06
C LEU A 238 -3.59 24.35 1.81
#